data_0c3d730822bd38972e1f57ef9f83cfc7
#
_entry.id   0c3d730822bd38972e1f57ef9f83cfc7
#
_cell.length_a   1.000
_cell.length_b   1.000
_cell.length_c   1.000
_cell.angle_alpha   90.00
_cell.angle_beta   90.00
_cell.angle_gamma   90.00
#
_symmetry.space_group_name_H-M   'P 1'
#
loop_
_entity.id
_entity.type
_entity.pdbx_description
1 polymer ?
#
loop_
_entity_poly.entity_id
_entity_poly.type
_entity_poly.pdbx_seq_one_letter_code
_entity_poly.pdbx_strand_id
1 'polypeptide(L)'
;YRSDSLEPLSVVSNRYKVVQPKDVLHFYKDLVSAGGFELETAGVLKGGRKLWALAKTGQEARIKGNDRIKAYLLLATSCDGTLCTTAQFTSVRVVCNNTLQLATRDSNGAVKVPHSTQFDPRQVKEALGIGFASWESFMTNLKQLSQRTVSPQEADSFIRTVLNEPELTEDNVQGSKMFQTVNSLYQGKGMGSELSSASGTAWGLVNAMTEYVDHHRRARNQDNRLDSAWFGQGALLKQKAFNQALTLLH
;
A
#
# COMPACT_ATOMS: atom_id res chain seq x y z
N TYR A 1 -9.52 9.51 25.34
CA TYR A 1 -10.82 8.84 25.48
C TYR A 1 -11.66 9.03 24.22
N ARG A 2 -12.48 8.06 23.90
CA ARG A 2 -13.55 8.18 22.90
C ARG A 2 -14.68 9.02 23.50
N SER A 3 -15.26 9.91 22.72
CA SER A 3 -16.38 10.74 23.18
C SER A 3 -17.71 9.98 23.27
N ASP A 4 -17.84 8.88 22.53
CA ASP A 4 -19.05 8.07 22.45
C ASP A 4 -19.15 6.99 23.56
N SER A 5 -18.01 6.37 23.94
CA SER A 5 -17.99 5.27 24.92
C SER A 5 -17.21 5.58 26.19
N LEU A 6 -16.50 6.72 26.23
CA LEU A 6 -15.56 7.11 27.30
C LEU A 6 -14.41 6.11 27.53
N GLU A 7 -14.23 5.15 26.62
CA GLU A 7 -13.13 4.18 26.70
C GLU A 7 -11.78 4.88 26.46
N PRO A 8 -10.75 4.55 27.25
CA PRO A 8 -9.42 5.09 27.03
C PRO A 8 -8.82 4.55 25.73
N LEU A 9 -8.36 5.44 24.86
CA LEU A 9 -7.63 5.05 23.65
C LEU A 9 -6.14 4.85 23.93
N SER A 10 -5.54 5.76 24.70
CA SER A 10 -4.13 5.72 25.05
C SER A 10 -3.81 6.67 26.19
N VAL A 11 -2.62 6.53 26.76
CA VAL A 11 -1.97 7.51 27.64
C VAL A 11 -0.78 8.07 26.88
N VAL A 12 -0.77 9.37 26.68
CA VAL A 12 0.26 10.08 25.89
C VAL A 12 0.88 11.22 26.71
N SER A 13 2.08 11.64 26.32
CA SER A 13 2.76 12.76 26.98
C SER A 13 2.12 14.11 26.64
N ASN A 14 2.43 15.15 27.44
CA ASN A 14 1.98 16.51 27.18
C ASN A 14 2.51 17.11 25.86
N ARG A 15 3.54 16.50 25.27
CA ARG A 15 4.09 16.91 23.96
C ARG A 15 3.32 16.31 22.80
N TYR A 16 2.47 15.31 23.05
CA TYR A 16 1.69 14.65 22.01
C TYR A 16 0.53 15.53 21.55
N LYS A 17 0.52 15.86 20.26
CA LYS A 17 -0.56 16.61 19.61
C LYS A 17 -1.51 15.63 18.94
N VAL A 18 -2.72 15.51 19.51
CA VAL A 18 -3.76 14.63 18.95
C VAL A 18 -4.34 15.31 17.72
N VAL A 19 -4.29 14.63 16.57
CA VAL A 19 -5.02 15.02 15.37
C VAL A 19 -6.43 14.46 15.47
N GLN A 20 -7.42 15.34 15.52
CA GLN A 20 -8.82 14.95 15.66
C GLN A 20 -9.41 14.45 14.34
N PRO A 21 -10.43 13.56 14.37
CA PRO A 21 -11.14 13.13 13.16
C PRO A 21 -11.61 14.29 12.28
N LYS A 22 -12.09 15.36 12.89
CA LYS A 22 -12.50 16.58 12.17
C LYS A 22 -11.35 17.22 11.38
N ASP A 23 -10.12 17.19 11.89
CA ASP A 23 -8.97 17.80 11.23
C ASP A 23 -8.61 17.00 9.96
N VAL A 24 -8.74 15.67 10.03
CA VAL A 24 -8.59 14.79 8.88
C VAL A 24 -9.66 15.09 7.82
N LEU A 25 -10.91 15.20 8.23
CA LEU A 25 -12.01 15.49 7.30
C LEU A 25 -11.89 16.89 6.69
N HIS A 26 -11.46 17.90 7.46
CA HIS A 26 -11.17 19.24 6.94
C HIS A 26 -10.06 19.22 5.89
N PHE A 27 -8.98 18.50 6.14
CA PHE A 27 -7.90 18.33 5.17
C PHE A 27 -8.41 17.81 3.82
N TYR A 28 -9.26 16.75 3.85
CA TYR A 28 -9.84 16.21 2.62
C TYR A 28 -10.83 17.16 1.95
N LYS A 29 -11.66 17.84 2.73
CA LYS A 29 -12.62 18.83 2.20
C LYS A 29 -11.90 19.92 1.40
N ASP A 30 -10.78 20.39 1.90
CA ASP A 30 -9.96 21.38 1.20
C ASP A 30 -9.30 20.81 -0.08
N LEU A 31 -8.85 19.54 -0.05
CA LEU A 31 -8.31 18.88 -1.23
C LEU A 31 -9.37 18.65 -2.30
N VAL A 32 -10.57 18.25 -1.91
CA VAL A 32 -11.73 18.12 -2.81
C VAL A 32 -12.04 19.45 -3.47
N SER A 33 -12.07 20.54 -2.69
CA SER A 33 -12.38 21.87 -3.20
C SER A 33 -11.32 22.45 -4.13
N ALA A 34 -10.03 22.14 -3.89
CA ALA A 34 -8.90 22.74 -4.59
C ALA A 34 -8.32 21.88 -5.74
N GLY A 35 -8.54 20.56 -5.73
CA GLY A 35 -7.79 19.64 -6.59
C GLY A 35 -8.59 18.54 -7.28
N GLY A 36 -9.91 18.51 -7.17
CA GLY A 36 -10.73 17.46 -7.81
C GLY A 36 -10.60 16.08 -7.15
N PHE A 37 -10.12 16.02 -5.90
CA PHE A 37 -10.11 14.78 -5.13
C PHE A 37 -11.53 14.45 -4.65
N GLU A 38 -11.86 13.18 -4.58
CA GLU A 38 -13.15 12.69 -4.08
C GLU A 38 -12.92 11.75 -2.89
N LEU A 39 -13.43 12.11 -1.71
CA LEU A 39 -13.39 11.21 -0.56
C LEU A 39 -14.24 9.97 -0.86
N GLU A 40 -13.62 8.80 -0.90
CA GLU A 40 -14.31 7.55 -1.21
C GLU A 40 -14.74 6.81 0.05
N THR A 41 -13.83 6.71 1.01
CA THR A 41 -14.11 5.97 2.26
C THR A 41 -13.21 6.44 3.39
N ALA A 42 -13.67 6.24 4.59
CA ALA A 42 -12.91 6.48 5.81
C ALA A 42 -13.27 5.43 6.86
N GLY A 43 -12.41 5.23 7.84
CA GLY A 43 -12.66 4.26 8.88
C GLY A 43 -11.70 4.38 10.04
N VAL A 44 -11.92 3.50 11.01
CA VAL A 44 -11.10 3.37 12.21
C VAL A 44 -10.55 1.96 12.33
N LEU A 45 -9.37 1.82 12.91
CA LEU A 45 -8.73 0.55 13.23
C LEU A 45 -8.37 0.51 14.71
N LYS A 46 -8.13 -0.68 15.22
CA LYS A 46 -7.67 -0.91 16.61
C LYS A 46 -8.61 -0.28 17.64
N GLY A 47 -9.93 -0.44 17.44
CA GLY A 47 -10.93 0.10 18.36
C GLY A 47 -10.96 1.63 18.42
N GLY A 48 -10.64 2.31 17.32
CA GLY A 48 -10.62 3.79 17.24
C GLY A 48 -9.26 4.43 17.52
N ARG A 49 -8.20 3.62 17.77
CA ARG A 49 -6.85 4.16 18.01
C ARG A 49 -6.18 4.69 16.74
N LYS A 50 -6.55 4.17 15.59
CA LYS A 50 -6.10 4.68 14.27
C LYS A 50 -7.29 5.12 13.46
N LEU A 51 -7.15 6.25 12.82
CA LEU A 51 -8.11 6.84 11.90
C LEU A 51 -7.47 6.88 10.52
N TRP A 52 -8.21 6.54 9.49
CA TRP A 52 -7.78 6.64 8.10
C TRP A 52 -8.89 7.14 7.20
N ALA A 53 -8.51 7.74 6.09
CA ALA A 53 -9.41 8.12 5.02
C ALA A 53 -8.71 7.98 3.68
N LEU A 54 -9.47 7.63 2.65
CA LEU A 54 -9.00 7.37 1.30
C LEU A 54 -9.78 8.23 0.32
N ALA A 55 -9.07 9.01 -0.48
CA ALA A 55 -9.66 9.85 -1.51
C ALA A 55 -9.11 9.48 -2.89
N LYS A 56 -9.99 9.44 -3.88
CA LYS A 56 -9.62 9.36 -5.30
C LYS A 56 -8.94 10.64 -5.72
N THR A 57 -7.86 10.52 -6.48
CA THR A 57 -7.14 11.68 -7.03
C THR A 57 -7.65 12.09 -8.41
N GLY A 58 -8.57 11.32 -8.99
CA GLY A 58 -8.99 11.49 -10.39
C GLY A 58 -8.01 10.87 -11.39
N GLN A 59 -6.82 10.48 -10.98
CA GLN A 59 -5.83 9.84 -11.84
C GLN A 59 -6.12 8.35 -11.97
N GLU A 60 -6.19 7.90 -13.21
CA GLU A 60 -6.41 6.50 -13.58
C GLU A 60 -5.55 6.19 -14.80
N ALA A 61 -5.02 4.98 -14.86
CA ALA A 61 -4.32 4.49 -16.04
C ALA A 61 -4.70 3.04 -16.33
N ARG A 62 -4.51 2.63 -17.58
CA ARG A 62 -4.66 1.25 -18.03
C ARG A 62 -3.31 0.70 -18.42
N ILE A 63 -3.02 -0.49 -17.93
CA ILE A 63 -1.88 -1.28 -18.34
C ILE A 63 -2.41 -2.33 -19.31
N LYS A 64 -1.74 -2.57 -20.39
CA LYS A 64 -1.93 -3.66 -21.37
C LYS A 64 -3.36 -4.28 -21.33
N GLY A 65 -4.24 -3.81 -22.17
CA GLY A 65 -5.65 -4.22 -22.19
C GLY A 65 -6.50 -3.50 -21.15
N ASN A 66 -7.21 -4.25 -20.31
CA ASN A 66 -8.20 -3.74 -19.35
C ASN A 66 -7.72 -3.68 -17.90
N ASP A 67 -6.44 -3.85 -17.64
CA ASP A 67 -5.91 -3.78 -16.26
C ASP A 67 -5.86 -2.31 -15.81
N ARG A 68 -6.82 -1.93 -14.96
CA ARG A 68 -7.04 -0.55 -14.51
C ARG A 68 -6.40 -0.31 -13.15
N ILE A 69 -5.62 0.76 -13.08
CA ILE A 69 -4.97 1.22 -11.85
C ILE A 69 -5.47 2.62 -11.55
N LYS A 70 -5.97 2.83 -10.35
CA LYS A 70 -6.42 4.14 -9.85
C LYS A 70 -5.47 4.65 -8.79
N ALA A 71 -5.21 5.96 -8.82
CA ALA A 71 -4.45 6.63 -7.79
C ALA A 71 -5.37 7.15 -6.67
N TYR A 72 -4.92 6.94 -5.44
CA TYR A 72 -5.59 7.40 -4.24
C TYR A 72 -4.62 8.17 -3.34
N LEU A 73 -5.16 9.04 -2.52
CA LEU A 73 -4.47 9.63 -1.40
C LEU A 73 -5.00 8.99 -0.13
N LEU A 74 -4.11 8.34 0.63
CA LEU A 74 -4.38 7.80 1.95
C LEU A 74 -3.86 8.78 3.00
N LEU A 75 -4.72 9.26 3.87
CA LEU A 75 -4.35 9.97 5.10
C LEU A 75 -4.68 9.09 6.29
N ALA A 76 -3.73 8.94 7.21
CA ALA A 76 -3.92 8.16 8.41
C ALA A 76 -3.23 8.83 9.60
N THR A 77 -3.77 8.62 10.78
CA THR A 77 -3.20 9.09 12.05
C THR A 77 -3.52 8.13 13.18
N SER A 78 -2.82 8.21 14.30
CA SER A 78 -3.18 7.47 15.49
C SER A 78 -3.34 8.37 16.70
N CYS A 79 -4.10 7.89 17.69
CA CYS A 79 -4.24 8.55 18.99
C CYS A 79 -3.30 7.95 20.06
N ASP A 80 -2.56 6.89 19.71
CA ASP A 80 -1.75 6.10 20.65
C ASP A 80 -0.24 6.17 20.35
N GLY A 81 0.19 7.02 19.42
CA GLY A 81 1.59 7.18 19.04
C GLY A 81 2.17 6.07 18.15
N THR A 82 1.35 5.08 17.75
CA THR A 82 1.82 3.96 16.92
C THR A 82 1.96 4.30 15.44
N LEU A 83 1.42 5.44 15.01
CA LEU A 83 1.51 5.94 13.63
C LEU A 83 1.56 7.47 13.64
N CYS A 84 2.60 8.05 13.07
CA CYS A 84 2.61 9.49 12.75
C CYS A 84 1.44 9.84 11.83
N THR A 85 0.97 11.10 11.86
CA THR A 85 0.03 11.56 10.84
C THR A 85 0.70 11.45 9.49
N THR A 86 0.16 10.59 8.63
CA THR A 86 0.78 10.18 7.37
C THR A 86 -0.17 10.44 6.23
N ALA A 87 0.30 11.18 5.22
CA ALA A 87 -0.38 11.34 3.95
C ALA A 87 0.49 10.72 2.85
N GLN A 88 -0.08 9.79 2.06
CA GLN A 88 0.68 9.08 1.03
C GLN A 88 -0.19 8.75 -0.18
N PHE A 89 0.43 8.80 -1.35
CA PHE A 89 -0.19 8.27 -2.55
C PHE A 89 -0.13 6.74 -2.54
N THR A 90 -1.24 6.13 -2.92
CA THR A 90 -1.35 4.68 -3.09
C THR A 90 -2.07 4.38 -4.38
N SER A 91 -1.74 3.27 -5.01
CA SER A 91 -2.49 2.76 -6.15
C SER A 91 -3.42 1.63 -5.71
N VAL A 92 -4.55 1.51 -6.40
CA VAL A 92 -5.47 0.38 -6.27
C VAL A 92 -5.67 -0.25 -7.63
N ARG A 93 -5.34 -1.52 -7.76
CA ARG A 93 -5.65 -2.32 -8.94
C ARG A 93 -7.12 -2.73 -8.89
N VAL A 94 -7.91 -2.29 -9.87
CA VAL A 94 -9.38 -2.38 -9.80
C VAL A 94 -9.89 -3.82 -9.77
N VAL A 95 -9.23 -4.74 -10.48
CA VAL A 95 -9.67 -6.15 -10.58
C VAL A 95 -9.60 -6.92 -9.26
N CYS A 96 -8.66 -6.57 -8.37
CA CYS A 96 -8.40 -7.32 -7.14
C CYS A 96 -8.38 -6.47 -5.86
N ASN A 97 -8.57 -5.17 -5.98
CA ASN A 97 -8.45 -4.21 -4.89
C ASN A 97 -7.10 -4.26 -4.14
N ASN A 98 -6.07 -4.80 -4.78
CA ASN A 98 -4.73 -4.80 -4.21
C ASN A 98 -4.18 -3.38 -4.13
N THR A 99 -3.54 -3.07 -3.02
CA THR A 99 -2.99 -1.74 -2.76
C THR A 99 -1.46 -1.76 -2.84
N LEU A 100 -0.89 -0.74 -3.48
CA LEU A 100 0.56 -0.55 -3.54
C LEU A 100 0.89 0.92 -3.32
N GLN A 101 1.77 1.20 -2.34
CA GLN A 101 2.20 2.57 -2.05
C GLN A 101 3.13 3.07 -3.15
N LEU A 102 2.94 4.32 -3.56
CA LEU A 102 3.83 4.97 -4.50
C LEU A 102 5.07 5.46 -3.75
N ALA A 103 6.23 4.90 -4.09
CA ALA A 103 7.51 5.41 -3.61
C ALA A 103 7.93 6.64 -4.42
N THR A 104 8.47 7.65 -3.73
CA THR A 104 9.14 8.79 -4.35
C THR A 104 10.66 8.66 -4.16
N ARG A 105 11.47 9.27 -5.03
CA ARG A 105 12.95 9.18 -4.96
C ARG A 105 13.53 9.61 -3.61
N ASP A 106 12.92 10.60 -2.95
CA ASP A 106 13.46 11.23 -1.74
C ASP A 106 12.74 10.82 -0.45
N SER A 107 11.65 10.06 -0.55
CA SER A 107 10.89 9.54 0.58
C SER A 107 10.12 8.29 0.16
N ASN A 108 9.70 7.48 1.12
CA ASN A 108 8.84 6.30 0.85
C ASN A 108 7.42 6.68 0.34
N GLY A 109 7.30 7.78 -0.42
CA GLY A 109 6.03 8.26 -0.98
C GLY A 109 5.04 8.81 0.05
N ALA A 110 5.46 8.99 1.28
CA ALA A 110 4.61 9.42 2.38
C ALA A 110 5.14 10.70 3.04
N VAL A 111 4.26 11.67 3.23
CA VAL A 111 4.50 12.83 4.11
C VAL A 111 4.12 12.40 5.53
N LYS A 112 5.06 12.46 6.45
CA LYS A 112 4.87 12.07 7.85
C LYS A 112 5.03 13.28 8.76
N VAL A 113 4.00 13.57 9.54
CA VAL A 113 4.00 14.63 10.55
C VAL A 113 4.02 13.99 11.94
N PRO A 114 5.14 14.12 12.70
CA PRO A 114 5.20 13.61 14.07
C PRO A 114 4.18 14.28 14.97
N HIS A 115 3.64 13.57 15.94
CA HIS A 115 2.68 14.13 16.91
C HIS A 115 3.28 15.12 17.92
N SER A 116 4.59 15.35 17.89
CA SER A 116 5.23 16.46 18.59
C SER A 116 5.09 17.79 17.84
N THR A 117 4.72 17.75 16.56
CA THR A 117 4.53 18.89 15.67
C THR A 117 3.03 19.14 15.45
N GLN A 118 2.63 20.39 15.35
CA GLN A 118 1.25 20.70 14.98
C GLN A 118 1.00 20.30 13.54
N PHE A 119 -0.13 19.65 13.29
CA PHE A 119 -0.54 19.28 11.94
C PHE A 119 -0.91 20.54 11.15
N ASP A 120 -0.16 20.82 10.08
CA ASP A 120 -0.45 21.90 9.13
C ASP A 120 -0.86 21.33 7.78
N PRO A 121 -2.14 21.42 7.40
CA PRO A 121 -2.63 20.90 6.12
C PRO A 121 -1.94 21.51 4.90
N ARG A 122 -1.47 22.77 4.96
CA ARG A 122 -0.83 23.45 3.83
C ARG A 122 0.54 22.84 3.53
N GLN A 123 1.36 22.64 4.55
CA GLN A 123 2.67 22.01 4.41
C GLN A 123 2.54 20.57 3.87
N VAL A 124 1.53 19.83 4.34
CA VAL A 124 1.28 18.48 3.82
C VAL A 124 0.89 18.52 2.35
N LYS A 125 0.06 19.48 1.92
CA LYS A 125 -0.33 19.64 0.51
C LYS A 125 0.84 20.01 -0.38
N GLU A 126 1.71 20.93 0.05
CA GLU A 126 2.93 21.31 -0.67
C GLU A 126 3.86 20.11 -0.84
N ALA A 127 4.08 19.36 0.24
CA ALA A 127 4.90 18.15 0.20
C ALA A 127 4.28 17.05 -0.68
N LEU A 128 2.95 16.94 -0.73
CA LEU A 128 2.24 16.02 -1.64
C LEU A 128 2.29 16.46 -3.11
N GLY A 129 2.50 17.74 -3.40
CA GLY A 129 2.66 18.23 -4.76
C GLY A 129 3.76 17.50 -5.54
N ILE A 130 4.79 17.04 -4.83
CA ILE A 130 5.85 16.17 -5.39
C ILE A 130 5.31 14.79 -5.80
N GLY A 131 4.25 14.33 -5.16
CA GLY A 131 3.65 13.00 -5.40
C GLY A 131 2.98 12.86 -6.78
N PHE A 132 2.49 13.95 -7.38
CA PHE A 132 1.87 13.88 -8.72
C PHE A 132 2.91 13.56 -9.81
N ALA A 133 4.11 14.10 -9.72
CA ALA A 133 5.21 13.75 -10.64
C ALA A 133 5.62 12.28 -10.51
N SER A 134 5.42 11.69 -9.34
CA SER A 134 5.73 10.27 -9.08
C SER A 134 4.74 9.31 -9.73
N TRP A 135 3.51 9.75 -10.01
CA TRP A 135 2.50 8.89 -10.66
C TRP A 135 2.92 8.47 -12.07
N GLU A 136 3.41 9.39 -12.88
CA GLU A 136 3.84 9.07 -14.25
C GLU A 136 5.04 8.13 -14.26
N SER A 137 6.02 8.37 -13.37
CA SER A 137 7.16 7.47 -13.19
C SER A 137 6.71 6.08 -12.72
N PHE A 138 5.81 6.03 -11.75
CA PHE A 138 5.24 4.78 -11.26
C PHE A 138 4.52 4.02 -12.38
N MET A 139 3.67 4.68 -13.17
CA MET A 139 2.95 4.07 -14.29
C MET A 139 3.89 3.59 -15.40
N THR A 140 5.00 4.30 -15.63
CA THR A 140 6.05 3.87 -16.56
C THR A 140 6.67 2.55 -16.09
N ASN A 141 7.02 2.47 -14.80
CA ASN A 141 7.53 1.22 -14.21
C ASN A 141 6.52 0.07 -14.33
N LEU A 142 5.24 0.31 -14.03
CA LEU A 142 4.21 -0.73 -14.16
C LEU A 142 4.06 -1.24 -15.59
N LYS A 143 4.11 -0.34 -16.58
CA LYS A 143 4.08 -0.71 -18.00
C LYS A 143 5.28 -1.58 -18.36
N GLN A 144 6.49 -1.22 -17.94
CA GLN A 144 7.70 -2.01 -18.18
C GLN A 144 7.60 -3.39 -17.50
N LEU A 145 7.18 -3.45 -16.22
CA LEU A 145 6.98 -4.72 -15.52
C LEU A 145 5.93 -5.62 -16.18
N SER A 146 4.89 -5.04 -16.78
CA SER A 146 3.85 -5.79 -17.51
C SER A 146 4.33 -6.33 -18.88
N GLN A 147 5.43 -5.81 -19.39
CA GLN A 147 6.06 -6.27 -20.63
C GLN A 147 7.19 -7.27 -20.37
N ARG A 148 7.76 -7.25 -19.18
CA ARG A 148 8.87 -8.16 -18.79
C ARG A 148 8.32 -9.56 -18.48
N THR A 149 8.53 -10.47 -19.39
CA THR A 149 8.23 -11.90 -19.19
C THR A 149 9.21 -12.50 -18.17
N VAL A 150 8.74 -13.45 -17.38
CA VAL A 150 9.49 -14.06 -16.29
C VAL A 150 9.51 -15.57 -16.47
N SER A 151 10.71 -16.17 -16.46
CA SER A 151 10.85 -17.62 -16.46
C SER A 151 10.42 -18.24 -15.13
N PRO A 152 10.10 -19.55 -15.08
CA PRO A 152 9.76 -20.22 -13.82
C PRO A 152 10.87 -20.11 -12.76
N GLN A 153 12.13 -20.15 -13.16
CA GLN A 153 13.29 -20.03 -12.26
C GLN A 153 13.40 -18.62 -11.67
N GLU A 154 13.22 -17.59 -12.52
CA GLU A 154 13.19 -16.20 -12.04
C GLU A 154 12.03 -15.94 -11.08
N ALA A 155 10.85 -16.53 -11.34
CA ALA A 155 9.70 -16.41 -10.48
C ALA A 155 9.95 -17.05 -9.11
N ASP A 156 10.52 -18.24 -9.05
CA ASP A 156 10.91 -18.92 -7.82
C ASP A 156 11.91 -18.09 -7.03
N SER A 157 13.00 -17.66 -7.67
CA SER A 157 14.04 -16.82 -7.05
C SER A 157 13.46 -15.50 -6.51
N PHE A 158 12.60 -14.85 -7.29
CA PHE A 158 11.92 -13.62 -6.86
C PHE A 158 11.11 -13.84 -5.59
N ILE A 159 10.24 -14.85 -5.56
CA ILE A 159 9.36 -15.12 -4.42
C ILE A 159 10.19 -15.43 -3.16
N ARG A 160 11.24 -16.26 -3.27
CA ARG A 160 12.14 -16.58 -2.15
C ARG A 160 12.87 -15.35 -1.63
N THR A 161 13.43 -14.55 -2.53
CA THR A 161 14.12 -13.31 -2.18
C THR A 161 13.21 -12.35 -1.42
N VAL A 162 11.97 -12.16 -1.89
CA VAL A 162 11.02 -11.26 -1.24
C VAL A 162 10.60 -11.79 0.14
N LEU A 163 10.37 -13.10 0.26
CA LEU A 163 9.96 -13.75 1.50
C LEU A 163 11.12 -14.01 2.47
N ASN A 164 12.38 -13.76 2.08
CA ASN A 164 13.60 -14.14 2.81
C ASN A 164 13.69 -15.65 3.08
N GLU A 165 13.29 -16.45 2.10
CA GLU A 165 13.41 -17.90 2.17
C GLU A 165 14.74 -18.38 1.56
N PRO A 166 15.33 -19.48 2.06
CA PRO A 166 16.52 -20.05 1.47
C PRO A 166 16.25 -20.54 0.03
N GLU A 167 17.31 -20.62 -0.75
CA GLU A 167 17.26 -21.24 -2.07
C GLU A 167 16.79 -22.70 -1.99
N LEU A 168 16.37 -23.25 -3.14
CA LEU A 168 15.97 -24.66 -3.27
C LEU A 168 17.14 -25.56 -2.88
N THR A 169 16.89 -26.42 -1.92
CA THR A 169 17.74 -27.57 -1.60
C THR A 169 16.91 -28.84 -1.77
N GLU A 170 17.56 -29.99 -1.86
CA GLU A 170 16.86 -31.30 -1.96
C GLU A 170 15.86 -31.48 -0.82
N ASP A 171 16.16 -30.94 0.38
CA ASP A 171 15.30 -30.99 1.56
C ASP A 171 14.19 -29.92 1.58
N ASN A 172 14.22 -28.91 0.72
CA ASN A 172 13.29 -27.77 0.72
C ASN A 172 12.67 -27.49 -0.67
N VAL A 173 12.31 -28.56 -1.38
CA VAL A 173 11.75 -28.48 -2.75
C VAL A 173 10.39 -27.76 -2.79
N GLN A 174 9.60 -27.84 -1.72
CA GLN A 174 8.23 -27.31 -1.72
C GLN A 174 8.13 -25.85 -1.26
N GLY A 175 9.15 -25.31 -0.60
CA GLY A 175 9.09 -24.00 0.03
C GLY A 175 8.09 -23.91 1.19
N SER A 176 8.03 -22.76 1.83
CA SER A 176 7.07 -22.52 2.92
C SER A 176 5.62 -22.43 2.41
N LYS A 177 4.67 -22.49 3.35
CA LYS A 177 3.25 -22.23 3.03
C LYS A 177 3.04 -20.84 2.39
N MET A 178 3.85 -19.85 2.76
CA MET A 178 3.80 -18.51 2.17
C MET A 178 4.24 -18.56 0.70
N PHE A 179 5.37 -19.19 0.43
CA PHE A 179 5.87 -19.42 -0.92
C PHE A 179 4.82 -20.12 -1.79
N GLN A 180 4.30 -21.26 -1.32
CA GLN A 180 3.28 -22.04 -2.05
C GLN A 180 2.04 -21.20 -2.38
N THR A 181 1.58 -20.36 -1.43
CA THR A 181 0.43 -19.49 -1.65
C THR A 181 0.73 -18.45 -2.73
N VAL A 182 1.84 -17.71 -2.60
CA VAL A 182 2.21 -16.68 -3.58
C VAL A 182 2.43 -17.28 -4.97
N ASN A 183 3.16 -18.41 -5.04
CA ASN A 183 3.38 -19.11 -6.30
C ASN A 183 2.05 -19.55 -6.95
N SER A 184 1.13 -20.08 -6.16
CA SER A 184 -0.20 -20.48 -6.63
C SER A 184 -1.01 -19.29 -7.18
N LEU A 185 -0.94 -18.13 -6.51
CA LEU A 185 -1.58 -16.89 -6.99
C LEU A 185 -0.97 -16.42 -8.31
N TYR A 186 0.36 -16.48 -8.44
CA TYR A 186 1.06 -16.14 -9.67
C TYR A 186 0.73 -17.11 -10.83
N GLN A 187 0.61 -18.39 -10.54
CA GLN A 187 0.35 -19.47 -11.52
C GLN A 187 -1.13 -19.52 -11.99
N GLY A 188 -1.95 -18.52 -11.65
CA GLY A 188 -3.31 -18.40 -12.22
C GLY A 188 -4.46 -18.48 -11.21
N LYS A 189 -4.18 -18.64 -9.89
CA LYS A 189 -5.24 -18.58 -8.86
C LYS A 189 -5.49 -17.18 -8.30
N GLY A 190 -4.62 -16.22 -8.62
CA GLY A 190 -4.79 -14.84 -8.19
C GLY A 190 -5.84 -14.10 -9.02
N MET A 191 -6.48 -13.13 -8.41
CA MET A 191 -7.46 -12.27 -9.07
C MET A 191 -6.82 -11.44 -10.17
N GLY A 192 -7.26 -11.61 -11.42
CA GLY A 192 -6.70 -10.95 -12.58
C GLY A 192 -5.31 -11.44 -12.99
N SER A 193 -4.91 -12.64 -12.56
CA SER A 193 -3.67 -13.30 -12.97
C SER A 193 -3.71 -13.73 -14.44
N GLU A 194 -4.90 -13.93 -15.00
CA GLU A 194 -5.17 -14.26 -16.39
C GLU A 194 -5.00 -13.06 -17.34
N LEU A 195 -5.01 -11.84 -16.82
CA LEU A 195 -4.85 -10.64 -17.65
C LEU A 195 -3.48 -10.64 -18.34
N SER A 196 -3.45 -10.22 -19.60
CA SER A 196 -2.21 -10.16 -20.40
C SER A 196 -1.11 -9.26 -19.81
N SER A 197 -1.48 -8.37 -18.91
CA SER A 197 -0.56 -7.54 -18.12
C SER A 197 0.15 -8.32 -17.01
N ALA A 198 -0.49 -9.37 -16.46
CA ALA A 198 -0.04 -10.10 -15.28
C ALA A 198 0.47 -11.51 -15.61
N SER A 199 -0.17 -12.20 -16.55
CA SER A 199 0.15 -13.59 -16.87
C SER A 199 1.60 -13.74 -17.34
N GLY A 200 2.43 -14.47 -16.58
CA GLY A 200 3.83 -14.75 -16.90
C GLY A 200 4.75 -13.51 -16.86
N THR A 201 4.35 -12.42 -16.18
CA THR A 201 5.11 -11.17 -16.17
C THR A 201 5.64 -10.79 -14.79
N ALA A 202 6.62 -9.88 -14.73
CA ALA A 202 7.10 -9.30 -13.47
C ALA A 202 6.00 -8.53 -12.73
N TRP A 203 5.06 -7.88 -13.44
CA TRP A 203 3.88 -7.28 -12.84
C TRP A 203 2.96 -8.32 -12.18
N GLY A 204 2.82 -9.50 -12.77
CA GLY A 204 2.10 -10.63 -12.17
C GLY A 204 2.68 -11.07 -10.84
N LEU A 205 4.01 -11.12 -10.72
CA LEU A 205 4.68 -11.42 -9.44
C LEU A 205 4.37 -10.38 -8.36
N VAL A 206 4.44 -9.08 -8.70
CA VAL A 206 4.06 -8.00 -7.77
C VAL A 206 2.61 -8.17 -7.32
N ASN A 207 1.70 -8.48 -8.26
CA ASN A 207 0.29 -8.69 -7.92
C ASN A 207 0.06 -9.88 -7.01
N ALA A 208 0.71 -11.02 -7.27
CA ALA A 208 0.61 -12.19 -6.41
C ALA A 208 1.08 -11.89 -4.97
N MET A 209 2.17 -11.12 -4.82
CA MET A 209 2.67 -10.69 -3.50
C MET A 209 1.72 -9.71 -2.82
N THR A 210 1.19 -8.71 -3.54
CA THR A 210 0.25 -7.74 -2.97
C THR A 210 -1.06 -8.41 -2.59
N GLU A 211 -1.59 -9.31 -3.41
CA GLU A 211 -2.79 -10.09 -3.10
C GLU A 211 -2.58 -11.00 -1.88
N TYR A 212 -1.43 -11.67 -1.80
CA TYR A 212 -1.09 -12.43 -0.61
C TYR A 212 -1.14 -11.58 0.65
N VAL A 213 -0.54 -10.40 0.65
CA VAL A 213 -0.51 -9.50 1.80
C VAL A 213 -1.90 -8.99 2.16
N ASP A 214 -2.66 -8.54 1.16
CA ASP A 214 -3.92 -7.86 1.38
C ASP A 214 -5.06 -8.84 1.74
N HIS A 215 -5.00 -10.11 1.23
CA HIS A 215 -6.12 -11.04 1.33
C HIS A 215 -5.80 -12.38 2.00
N HIS A 216 -4.59 -12.92 1.86
CA HIS A 216 -4.26 -14.29 2.28
C HIS A 216 -3.35 -14.38 3.51
N ARG A 217 -2.53 -13.36 3.76
CA ARG A 217 -1.61 -13.37 4.90
C ARG A 217 -2.37 -13.53 6.21
N ARG A 218 -1.92 -14.48 7.06
CA ARG A 218 -2.55 -14.73 8.36
C ARG A 218 -2.55 -13.45 9.20
N ALA A 219 -3.72 -13.11 9.72
CA ALA A 219 -3.92 -12.00 10.64
C ALA A 219 -4.92 -12.42 11.72
N ARG A 220 -4.87 -11.76 12.88
CA ARG A 220 -5.74 -12.07 14.02
C ARG A 220 -7.21 -11.74 13.68
N ASN A 221 -7.42 -10.66 12.92
CA ASN A 221 -8.73 -10.22 12.41
C ASN A 221 -8.50 -9.28 11.21
N GLN A 222 -9.59 -8.79 10.61
CA GLN A 222 -9.55 -7.90 9.45
C GLN A 222 -8.84 -6.57 9.74
N ASP A 223 -9.06 -5.98 10.92
CA ASP A 223 -8.37 -4.76 11.37
C ASP A 223 -6.85 -4.92 11.38
N ASN A 224 -6.37 -6.06 11.93
CA ASN A 224 -4.95 -6.34 11.98
C ASN A 224 -4.36 -6.60 10.58
N ARG A 225 -5.14 -7.18 9.67
CA ARG A 225 -4.73 -7.38 8.28
C ARG A 225 -4.55 -6.04 7.59
N LEU A 226 -5.55 -5.18 7.64
CA LEU A 226 -5.52 -3.87 7.01
C LEU A 226 -4.42 -2.98 7.59
N ASP A 227 -4.30 -2.96 8.91
CA ASP A 227 -3.23 -2.23 9.60
C ASP A 227 -1.83 -2.69 9.14
N SER A 228 -1.61 -4.00 9.06
CA SER A 228 -0.36 -4.57 8.56
C SER A 228 -0.11 -4.25 7.09
N ALA A 229 -1.15 -4.38 6.25
CA ALA A 229 -1.05 -4.19 4.82
C ALA A 229 -0.79 -2.73 4.40
N TRP A 230 -1.23 -1.77 5.21
CA TRP A 230 -1.07 -0.34 4.90
C TRP A 230 0.04 0.34 5.69
N PHE A 231 0.27 -0.05 6.94
CA PHE A 231 1.15 0.70 7.85
C PHE A 231 2.24 -0.15 8.52
N GLY A 232 2.20 -1.47 8.34
CA GLY A 232 3.11 -2.39 9.03
C GLY A 232 3.93 -3.28 8.09
N GLN A 233 4.25 -4.47 8.58
CA GLN A 233 5.10 -5.44 7.87
C GLN A 233 4.55 -5.85 6.50
N GLY A 234 3.23 -5.84 6.31
CA GLY A 234 2.62 -6.10 5.01
C GLY A 234 2.98 -5.01 3.98
N ALA A 235 2.92 -3.74 4.38
CA ALA A 235 3.32 -2.63 3.50
C ALA A 235 4.80 -2.74 3.09
N LEU A 236 5.68 -3.06 4.04
CA LEU A 236 7.11 -3.26 3.77
C LEU A 236 7.36 -4.43 2.81
N LEU A 237 6.61 -5.53 2.98
CA LEU A 237 6.72 -6.69 2.09
C LEU A 237 6.27 -6.37 0.67
N LYS A 238 5.18 -5.62 0.50
CA LYS A 238 4.73 -5.14 -0.82
C LYS A 238 5.75 -4.21 -1.47
N GLN A 239 6.33 -3.30 -0.70
CA GLN A 239 7.37 -2.41 -1.20
C GLN A 239 8.64 -3.19 -1.61
N LYS A 240 9.04 -4.18 -0.80
CA LYS A 240 10.17 -5.06 -1.15
C LYS A 240 9.90 -5.81 -2.46
N ALA A 241 8.68 -6.35 -2.64
CA ALA A 241 8.29 -7.02 -3.86
C ALA A 241 8.36 -6.09 -5.08
N PHE A 242 7.87 -4.86 -4.96
CA PHE A 242 7.93 -3.89 -6.04
C PHE A 242 9.38 -3.53 -6.39
N ASN A 243 10.21 -3.23 -5.39
CA ASN A 243 11.61 -2.91 -5.61
C ASN A 243 12.38 -4.09 -6.24
N GLN A 244 12.13 -5.32 -5.77
CA GLN A 244 12.73 -6.54 -6.34
C GLN A 244 12.26 -6.76 -7.79
N ALA A 245 10.99 -6.47 -8.12
CA ALA A 245 10.52 -6.56 -9.50
C ALA A 245 11.23 -5.56 -10.44
N LEU A 246 11.54 -4.36 -9.95
CA LEU A 246 12.28 -3.37 -10.74
C LEU A 246 13.70 -3.85 -11.10
N THR A 247 14.33 -4.69 -10.28
CA THR A 247 15.64 -5.28 -10.63
C THR A 247 15.56 -6.27 -11.77
N LEU A 248 14.39 -6.83 -12.07
CA LEU A 248 14.20 -7.71 -13.23
C LEU A 248 14.16 -6.95 -14.56
N LEU A 249 14.11 -5.63 -14.54
CA LEU A 249 14.12 -4.80 -15.77
C LEU A 249 15.54 -4.58 -16.30
N HIS A 250 16.56 -4.89 -15.53
CA HIS A 250 17.97 -4.75 -15.84
C HIS A 250 18.65 -6.12 -15.85
#